data_65c08db65e4094e895d7e7c6a0a0c790
#
_entry.id   65c08db65e4094e895d7e7c6a0a0c790
#
_cell.length_a   1.000
_cell.length_b   1.000
_cell.length_c   1.000
_cell.angle_alpha   90.00
_cell.angle_beta   90.00
_cell.angle_gamma   90.00
#
_symmetry.space_group_name_H-M   'P 1'
#
loop_
_entity.id
_entity.type
_entity.pdbx_description
1 polymer ?
#
loop_
_entity_poly.entity_id
_entity_poly.type
_entity_poly.pdbx_seq_one_letter_code
_entity_poly.pdbx_strand_id
1 'polypeptide(L)'
;MRQLTSLDAQFLAVETPRTYGHVGGLAVYDPTTTPNGKLELSDFCDLVAERLHMLPPFHWRLVQVPFGLDHPYWIEDPDFDIDFHIREAAIPPPGDDRSLGEVVARIFARPLDRSRPLWELYLIHGLSGGRVAMLTKVHHSVVDGVSGAEILSVLLDLVPEGREIEPPEPGHEGERVPTDLEMLGRGVAGLPRWPLRALRAVPSTVPHLVDLPGVGRMPGMRTFGRVASRLRKATGAAPTDPRVLEMQTGRVPRTRFNGPISAHRRFAFGSVSLDAVKALKNELGITVNDVVVTMCATAVREWLDERGELPDEPLVSMIPVSVRGPHELGEFGNRVSMMIVPIPTNVDDPRERLMQAHEYLRGAKERHQAIPATLLTDATAFIPPAVAAMAARTTLDIMGRVRPPLNLVISNVPGPRERLYCSGALLQSHFPVSVIADGVGLNITAMSYRDHIDFGIVADRGMLPDAWPLMEGLKRACAELEEVVCGKKRARKAGTNSAPAAASPS
;
A
#
# COMPACT_ATOMS: atom_id res chain seq x y z
N MET A 1 -22.36 -17.84 1.05
CA MET A 1 -22.19 -16.47 1.66
C MET A 1 -21.12 -16.46 2.73
N ARG A 2 -20.16 -15.55 2.68
CA ARG A 2 -19.08 -15.34 3.64
C ARG A 2 -19.14 -13.92 4.22
N GLN A 3 -19.15 -13.74 5.54
CA GLN A 3 -19.13 -12.41 6.16
C GLN A 3 -17.75 -11.77 6.04
N LEU A 4 -17.71 -10.47 5.73
CA LEU A 4 -16.47 -9.70 5.70
C LEU A 4 -15.84 -9.64 7.11
N THR A 5 -14.52 -9.56 7.14
CA THR A 5 -13.80 -9.24 8.37
C THR A 5 -14.07 -7.79 8.78
N SER A 6 -13.83 -7.45 10.05
CA SER A 6 -13.99 -6.07 10.52
C SER A 6 -13.07 -5.11 9.77
N LEU A 7 -11.88 -5.56 9.36
CA LEU A 7 -10.90 -4.75 8.64
C LEU A 7 -11.36 -4.48 7.20
N ASP A 8 -11.83 -5.53 6.50
CA ASP A 8 -12.36 -5.39 5.12
C ASP A 8 -13.57 -4.46 5.08
N ALA A 9 -14.47 -4.61 6.05
CA ALA A 9 -15.63 -3.74 6.18
C ALA A 9 -15.25 -2.27 6.44
N GLN A 10 -14.13 -2.01 7.14
CA GLN A 10 -13.64 -0.64 7.37
C GLN A 10 -13.16 0.02 6.09
N PHE A 11 -12.44 -0.69 5.19
CA PHE A 11 -12.05 -0.13 3.90
C PHE A 11 -13.25 0.34 3.09
N LEU A 12 -14.35 -0.44 3.11
CA LEU A 12 -15.60 -0.05 2.46
C LEU A 12 -16.32 1.11 3.18
N ALA A 13 -16.19 1.17 4.49
CA ALA A 13 -16.89 2.12 5.34
C ALA A 13 -16.28 3.53 5.29
N VAL A 14 -14.95 3.64 5.10
CA VAL A 14 -14.26 4.95 5.01
C VAL A 14 -14.35 5.58 3.63
N GLU A 15 -14.85 4.86 2.62
CA GLU A 15 -15.03 5.42 1.28
C GLU A 15 -16.01 6.59 1.27
N THR A 16 -15.62 7.60 0.50
CA THR A 16 -16.41 8.80 0.21
C THR A 16 -16.35 9.07 -1.29
N PRO A 17 -17.11 10.03 -1.84
CA PRO A 17 -16.96 10.44 -3.24
C PRO A 17 -15.58 10.97 -3.62
N ARG A 18 -14.66 11.12 -2.67
CA ARG A 18 -13.30 11.62 -2.86
C ARG A 18 -12.23 10.61 -2.43
N THR A 19 -12.54 9.74 -1.50
CA THR A 19 -11.63 8.71 -0.97
C THR A 19 -12.10 7.35 -1.43
N TYR A 20 -11.29 6.64 -2.20
CA TYR A 20 -11.59 5.31 -2.72
C TYR A 20 -10.64 4.30 -2.10
N GLY A 21 -11.17 3.13 -1.77
CA GLY A 21 -10.41 2.03 -1.13
C GLY A 21 -9.74 1.07 -2.12
N HIS A 22 -9.60 1.44 -3.40
CA HIS A 22 -8.95 0.56 -4.37
C HIS A 22 -7.45 0.82 -4.49
N VAL A 23 -6.73 -0.25 -4.72
CA VAL A 23 -5.29 -0.31 -5.02
C VAL A 23 -5.07 -1.02 -6.35
N GLY A 24 -3.87 -0.99 -6.87
CA GLY A 24 -3.55 -1.71 -8.10
C GLY A 24 -2.10 -1.60 -8.50
N GLY A 25 -1.83 -1.95 -9.74
CA GLY A 25 -0.51 -1.87 -10.33
C GLY A 25 -0.58 -1.61 -11.83
N LEU A 26 0.36 -0.83 -12.29
CA LEU A 26 0.59 -0.57 -13.69
C LEU A 26 1.74 -1.46 -14.17
N ALA A 27 1.44 -2.52 -14.89
CA ALA A 27 2.39 -3.41 -15.51
C ALA A 27 2.67 -2.95 -16.94
N VAL A 28 3.95 -2.85 -17.32
CA VAL A 28 4.37 -2.49 -18.69
C VAL A 28 5.00 -3.70 -19.36
N TYR A 29 4.50 -4.07 -20.53
CA TYR A 29 4.92 -5.26 -21.27
C TYR A 29 5.62 -4.92 -22.59
N ASP A 30 6.55 -5.79 -22.96
CA ASP A 30 7.14 -5.84 -24.28
C ASP A 30 6.43 -6.91 -25.12
N PRO A 31 5.54 -6.54 -26.06
CA PRO A 31 4.84 -7.50 -26.87
C PRO A 31 5.72 -8.13 -27.96
N THR A 32 6.92 -7.61 -28.22
CA THR A 32 7.82 -8.18 -29.24
C THR A 32 8.29 -9.59 -28.89
N THR A 33 8.13 -10.01 -27.65
CA THR A 33 8.43 -11.37 -27.19
C THR A 33 7.31 -12.37 -27.49
N THR A 34 6.12 -11.91 -27.90
CA THR A 34 5.04 -12.80 -28.35
C THR A 34 5.26 -13.29 -29.76
N PRO A 35 4.69 -14.44 -30.19
CA PRO A 35 4.88 -14.98 -31.52
C PRO A 35 4.48 -14.05 -32.67
N ASN A 36 3.43 -13.22 -32.45
CA ASN A 36 2.90 -12.26 -33.42
C ASN A 36 3.39 -10.82 -33.21
N GLY A 37 4.20 -10.57 -32.16
CA GLY A 37 4.70 -9.25 -31.81
C GLY A 37 3.62 -8.33 -31.22
N LYS A 38 2.52 -8.89 -30.75
CA LYS A 38 1.37 -8.13 -30.20
C LYS A 38 0.85 -8.77 -28.92
N LEU A 39 0.15 -7.99 -28.13
CA LEU A 39 -0.68 -8.42 -27.03
C LEU A 39 -2.05 -7.77 -27.24
N GLU A 40 -3.05 -8.55 -27.64
CA GLU A 40 -4.39 -8.08 -27.95
C GLU A 40 -5.33 -8.31 -26.76
N LEU A 41 -6.48 -7.63 -26.77
CA LEU A 41 -7.46 -7.74 -25.69
C LEU A 41 -7.98 -9.18 -25.56
N SER A 42 -8.16 -9.90 -26.69
CA SER A 42 -8.57 -11.32 -26.70
C SER A 42 -7.59 -12.20 -25.96
N ASP A 43 -6.27 -12.06 -26.24
CA ASP A 43 -5.23 -12.87 -25.59
C ASP A 43 -5.26 -12.68 -24.07
N PHE A 44 -5.54 -11.45 -23.66
CA PHE A 44 -5.63 -11.08 -22.25
C PHE A 44 -6.92 -11.57 -21.59
N CYS A 45 -8.07 -11.48 -22.27
CA CYS A 45 -9.33 -12.01 -21.79
C CYS A 45 -9.27 -13.53 -21.61
N ASP A 46 -8.72 -14.24 -22.59
CA ASP A 46 -8.54 -15.69 -22.55
C ASP A 46 -7.65 -16.12 -21.37
N LEU A 47 -6.52 -15.43 -21.16
CA LEU A 47 -5.60 -15.67 -20.05
C LEU A 47 -6.32 -15.49 -18.69
N VAL A 48 -7.07 -14.40 -18.52
CA VAL A 48 -7.78 -14.12 -17.26
C VAL A 48 -8.91 -15.15 -17.07
N ALA A 49 -9.71 -15.44 -18.10
CA ALA A 49 -10.79 -16.40 -18.03
C ALA A 49 -10.30 -17.81 -17.62
N GLU A 50 -9.18 -18.25 -18.19
CA GLU A 50 -8.54 -19.52 -17.87
C GLU A 50 -8.15 -19.64 -16.40
N ARG A 51 -7.72 -18.52 -15.75
CA ARG A 51 -7.09 -18.51 -14.43
C ARG A 51 -7.96 -17.94 -13.32
N LEU A 52 -9.10 -17.37 -13.67
CA LEU A 52 -9.95 -16.64 -12.71
C LEU A 52 -10.46 -17.53 -11.59
N HIS A 53 -10.70 -18.84 -11.86
CA HIS A 53 -11.10 -19.82 -10.84
C HIS A 53 -10.05 -20.01 -9.72
N MET A 54 -8.79 -19.68 -9.99
CA MET A 54 -7.71 -19.69 -8.99
C MET A 54 -7.72 -18.43 -8.09
N LEU A 55 -8.57 -17.45 -8.41
CA LEU A 55 -8.76 -16.20 -7.67
C LEU A 55 -10.23 -16.07 -7.19
N PRO A 56 -10.70 -16.91 -6.26
CA PRO A 56 -12.10 -16.91 -5.83
C PRO A 56 -12.64 -15.53 -5.46
N PRO A 57 -11.88 -14.62 -4.79
CA PRO A 57 -12.37 -13.28 -4.47
C PRO A 57 -12.77 -12.43 -5.68
N PHE A 58 -12.30 -12.77 -6.89
CA PHE A 58 -12.65 -12.04 -8.12
C PHE A 58 -14.05 -12.39 -8.65
N HIS A 59 -14.68 -13.44 -8.14
CA HIS A 59 -16.07 -13.77 -8.40
C HIS A 59 -17.03 -13.25 -7.33
N TRP A 60 -16.51 -12.64 -6.24
CA TRP A 60 -17.33 -12.26 -5.11
C TRP A 60 -17.95 -10.88 -5.25
N ARG A 61 -19.26 -10.85 -5.17
CA ARG A 61 -20.09 -9.66 -5.12
C ARG A 61 -20.42 -9.27 -3.68
N LEU A 62 -20.44 -7.97 -3.41
CA LEU A 62 -20.75 -7.41 -2.10
C LEU A 62 -22.27 -7.38 -1.87
N VAL A 63 -22.73 -7.94 -0.75
CA VAL A 63 -24.10 -7.80 -0.26
C VAL A 63 -24.08 -7.06 1.06
N GLN A 64 -24.77 -5.93 1.10
CA GLN A 64 -24.82 -5.09 2.28
C GLN A 64 -25.94 -5.51 3.24
N VAL A 65 -25.72 -5.35 4.55
CA VAL A 65 -26.77 -5.47 5.55
C VAL A 65 -27.43 -4.10 5.70
N PRO A 66 -28.78 -4.00 5.53
CA PRO A 66 -29.48 -2.73 5.67
C PRO A 66 -29.18 -2.04 7.00
N PHE A 67 -29.11 -0.70 6.96
CA PHE A 67 -28.79 0.16 8.11
C PHE A 67 -27.41 -0.09 8.75
N GLY A 68 -26.54 -0.91 8.13
CA GLY A 68 -25.24 -1.26 8.71
C GLY A 68 -25.34 -1.99 10.05
N LEU A 69 -26.40 -2.78 10.25
CA LEU A 69 -26.65 -3.53 11.50
C LEU A 69 -25.62 -4.62 11.74
N ASP A 70 -24.99 -5.15 10.67
CA ASP A 70 -23.89 -6.12 10.72
C ASP A 70 -22.92 -5.85 9.57
N HIS A 71 -21.76 -6.56 9.57
CA HIS A 71 -20.82 -6.49 8.47
C HIS A 71 -21.43 -7.02 7.17
N PRO A 72 -21.03 -6.47 6.00
CA PRO A 72 -21.45 -6.99 4.71
C PRO A 72 -21.02 -8.44 4.49
N TYR A 73 -21.56 -9.05 3.45
CA TYR A 73 -21.25 -10.42 3.04
C TYR A 73 -20.74 -10.46 1.60
N TRP A 74 -19.86 -11.39 1.33
CA TRP A 74 -19.49 -11.84 0.00
C TRP A 74 -20.40 -12.98 -0.42
N ILE A 75 -20.90 -12.90 -1.65
CA ILE A 75 -21.57 -14.00 -2.35
C ILE A 75 -20.85 -14.23 -3.67
N GLU A 76 -20.94 -15.43 -4.20
CA GLU A 76 -20.53 -15.70 -5.57
C GLU A 76 -21.53 -15.04 -6.52
N ASP A 77 -21.02 -14.18 -7.43
CA ASP A 77 -21.89 -13.37 -8.31
C ASP A 77 -22.57 -14.28 -9.34
N PRO A 78 -23.90 -14.41 -9.33
CA PRO A 78 -24.61 -15.24 -10.31
C PRO A 78 -24.64 -14.62 -11.71
N ASP A 79 -24.40 -13.31 -11.81
CA ASP A 79 -24.44 -12.53 -13.04
C ASP A 79 -23.02 -12.08 -13.44
N PHE A 80 -21.99 -12.89 -13.08
CA PHE A 80 -20.61 -12.55 -13.37
C PHE A 80 -20.37 -12.42 -14.88
N ASP A 81 -19.80 -11.29 -15.29
CA ASP A 81 -19.51 -10.95 -16.68
C ASP A 81 -18.09 -10.40 -16.79
N ILE A 82 -17.19 -11.19 -17.39
CA ILE A 82 -15.78 -10.85 -17.53
C ILE A 82 -15.57 -9.60 -18.39
N ASP A 83 -16.40 -9.38 -19.41
CA ASP A 83 -16.31 -8.26 -20.33
C ASP A 83 -16.60 -6.92 -19.64
N PHE A 84 -17.35 -6.96 -18.52
CA PHE A 84 -17.52 -5.77 -17.67
C PHE A 84 -16.23 -5.40 -16.98
N HIS A 85 -15.44 -6.37 -16.59
CA HIS A 85 -14.25 -6.19 -15.75
C HIS A 85 -12.98 -5.90 -16.55
N ILE A 86 -12.87 -6.41 -17.77
CA ILE A 86 -11.71 -6.20 -18.64
C ILE A 86 -12.05 -5.15 -19.69
N ARG A 87 -11.22 -4.11 -19.77
CA ARG A 87 -11.46 -2.95 -20.62
C ARG A 87 -10.22 -2.58 -21.41
N GLU A 88 -10.42 -1.96 -22.55
CA GLU A 88 -9.35 -1.42 -23.36
C GLU A 88 -9.30 0.10 -23.28
N ALA A 89 -8.11 0.66 -23.32
CA ALA A 89 -7.86 2.08 -23.38
C ALA A 89 -6.66 2.35 -24.31
N ALA A 90 -6.60 3.57 -24.84
CA ALA A 90 -5.47 4.01 -25.64
C ALA A 90 -4.99 5.39 -25.21
N ILE A 91 -3.69 5.63 -25.33
CA ILE A 91 -3.11 6.94 -25.13
C ILE A 91 -2.74 7.55 -26.49
N PRO A 92 -2.97 8.88 -26.65
CA PRO A 92 -2.62 9.55 -27.88
C PRO A 92 -1.10 9.67 -28.04
N PRO A 93 -0.59 9.78 -29.27
CA PRO A 93 0.81 10.12 -29.51
C PRO A 93 1.23 11.38 -28.75
N PRO A 94 2.47 11.44 -28.20
CA PRO A 94 3.61 10.54 -28.45
C PRO A 94 3.62 9.26 -27.62
N GLY A 95 2.63 8.99 -26.75
CA GLY A 95 2.56 7.79 -25.96
C GLY A 95 3.61 7.70 -24.84
N ASP A 96 4.00 8.84 -24.29
CA ASP A 96 5.00 8.95 -23.25
C ASP A 96 4.46 8.53 -21.86
N ASP A 97 5.37 8.36 -20.92
CA ASP A 97 5.05 7.94 -19.56
C ASP A 97 4.15 8.98 -18.84
N ARG A 98 4.25 10.27 -19.17
CA ARG A 98 3.37 11.30 -18.61
C ARG A 98 1.92 11.11 -19.07
N SER A 99 1.72 10.86 -20.34
CA SER A 99 0.39 10.56 -20.91
C SER A 99 -0.21 9.29 -20.30
N LEU A 100 0.60 8.26 -20.11
CA LEU A 100 0.19 7.03 -19.41
C LEU A 100 -0.19 7.33 -17.96
N GLY A 101 0.61 8.08 -17.23
CA GLY A 101 0.33 8.50 -15.85
C GLY A 101 -0.98 9.27 -15.70
N GLU A 102 -1.33 10.11 -16.67
CA GLU A 102 -2.62 10.82 -16.68
C GLU A 102 -3.82 9.90 -16.89
N VAL A 103 -3.70 8.90 -17.77
CA VAL A 103 -4.77 7.90 -18.00
C VAL A 103 -4.97 7.06 -16.74
N VAL A 104 -3.89 6.57 -16.13
CA VAL A 104 -3.94 5.85 -14.85
C VAL A 104 -4.61 6.68 -13.77
N ALA A 105 -4.20 7.95 -13.60
CA ALA A 105 -4.77 8.86 -12.63
C ALA A 105 -6.29 9.07 -12.83
N ARG A 106 -6.77 9.16 -14.09
CA ARG A 106 -8.20 9.27 -14.41
C ARG A 106 -8.98 8.02 -14.09
N ILE A 107 -8.42 6.83 -14.35
CA ILE A 107 -9.06 5.55 -14.03
C ILE A 107 -9.15 5.37 -12.52
N PHE A 108 -8.06 5.67 -11.79
CA PHE A 108 -8.03 5.59 -10.32
C PHE A 108 -8.86 6.67 -9.61
N ALA A 109 -9.23 7.73 -10.30
CA ALA A 109 -10.15 8.76 -9.79
C ALA A 109 -11.64 8.38 -9.89
N ARG A 110 -11.97 7.16 -10.32
CA ARG A 110 -13.35 6.65 -10.42
C ARG A 110 -13.59 5.53 -9.41
N PRO A 111 -14.74 5.49 -8.74
CA PRO A 111 -15.07 4.38 -7.85
C PRO A 111 -15.25 3.08 -8.65
N LEU A 112 -15.10 1.95 -7.97
CA LEU A 112 -15.53 0.65 -8.46
C LEU A 112 -17.05 0.50 -8.27
N ASP A 113 -17.72 -0.23 -9.16
CA ASP A 113 -19.13 -0.53 -9.04
C ASP A 113 -19.37 -1.59 -7.95
N ARG A 114 -20.03 -1.18 -6.86
CA ARG A 114 -20.31 -2.07 -5.72
C ARG A 114 -21.41 -3.12 -5.99
N SER A 115 -22.09 -3.03 -7.13
CA SER A 115 -23.08 -4.04 -7.55
C SER A 115 -22.45 -5.24 -8.26
N ARG A 116 -21.14 -5.24 -8.44
CA ARG A 116 -20.35 -6.27 -9.11
C ARG A 116 -19.11 -6.63 -8.27
N PRO A 117 -18.35 -7.67 -8.61
CA PRO A 117 -17.04 -7.93 -8.04
C PRO A 117 -16.13 -6.70 -8.12
N LEU A 118 -15.41 -6.39 -7.04
CA LEU A 118 -14.76 -5.09 -6.86
C LEU A 118 -13.37 -5.03 -7.49
N TRP A 119 -13.29 -5.26 -8.80
CA TRP A 119 -12.06 -5.13 -9.57
C TRP A 119 -12.33 -4.72 -11.01
N GLU A 120 -11.33 -4.13 -11.65
CA GLU A 120 -11.27 -3.79 -13.07
C GLU A 120 -9.85 -3.98 -13.58
N LEU A 121 -9.69 -4.44 -14.82
CA LEU A 121 -8.43 -4.53 -15.55
C LEU A 121 -8.53 -3.69 -16.81
N TYR A 122 -7.45 -2.97 -17.15
CA TYR A 122 -7.38 -2.14 -18.35
C TYR A 122 -6.16 -2.50 -19.16
N LEU A 123 -6.36 -2.93 -20.42
CA LEU A 123 -5.27 -3.04 -21.38
C LEU A 123 -5.12 -1.69 -22.08
N ILE A 124 -3.93 -1.08 -22.02
CA ILE A 124 -3.67 0.28 -22.48
C ILE A 124 -2.66 0.23 -23.62
N HIS A 125 -3.09 0.67 -24.79
CA HIS A 125 -2.31 0.71 -26.01
C HIS A 125 -1.78 2.12 -26.32
N GLY A 126 -0.88 2.21 -27.31
CA GLY A 126 -0.36 3.49 -27.79
C GLY A 126 0.87 4.00 -27.05
N LEU A 127 1.51 3.16 -26.23
CA LEU A 127 2.77 3.51 -25.57
C LEU A 127 3.91 3.63 -26.58
N SER A 128 4.83 4.56 -26.32
CA SER A 128 6.05 4.73 -27.09
C SER A 128 6.88 3.44 -27.12
N GLY A 129 7.51 3.14 -28.24
CA GLY A 129 8.28 1.90 -28.43
C GLY A 129 7.44 0.65 -28.63
N GLY A 130 6.14 0.78 -28.96
CA GLY A 130 5.25 -0.37 -29.17
C GLY A 130 4.89 -1.15 -27.92
N ARG A 131 5.23 -0.64 -26.73
CA ARG A 131 4.87 -1.26 -25.44
C ARG A 131 3.36 -1.24 -25.23
N VAL A 132 2.90 -2.16 -24.38
CA VAL A 132 1.50 -2.23 -23.92
C VAL A 132 1.52 -2.20 -22.40
N ALA A 133 0.53 -1.55 -21.78
CA ALA A 133 0.41 -1.56 -20.34
C ALA A 133 -0.89 -2.25 -19.90
N MET A 134 -0.84 -2.90 -18.75
CA MET A 134 -1.99 -3.42 -18.04
C MET A 134 -2.12 -2.69 -16.70
N LEU A 135 -3.27 -2.10 -16.47
CA LEU A 135 -3.60 -1.49 -15.19
C LEU A 135 -4.58 -2.38 -14.43
N THR A 136 -4.15 -2.88 -13.29
CA THR A 136 -5.04 -3.57 -12.34
C THR A 136 -5.62 -2.56 -11.37
N LYS A 137 -6.90 -2.71 -11.03
CA LYS A 137 -7.59 -1.89 -10.04
C LYS A 137 -8.50 -2.80 -9.23
N VAL A 138 -8.18 -2.99 -7.96
CA VAL A 138 -8.87 -3.93 -7.07
C VAL A 138 -9.18 -3.23 -5.76
N HIS A 139 -10.37 -3.44 -5.20
CA HIS A 139 -10.70 -2.88 -3.89
C HIS A 139 -9.88 -3.56 -2.78
N HIS A 140 -9.41 -2.80 -1.81
CA HIS A 140 -8.54 -3.30 -0.74
C HIS A 140 -9.21 -4.41 0.09
N SER A 141 -10.54 -4.40 0.21
CA SER A 141 -11.29 -5.46 0.87
C SER A 141 -11.27 -6.81 0.14
N VAL A 142 -10.96 -6.82 -1.16
CA VAL A 142 -10.83 -8.05 -1.98
C VAL A 142 -9.40 -8.58 -1.92
N VAL A 143 -8.41 -7.69 -1.92
CA VAL A 143 -6.97 -8.05 -1.94
C VAL A 143 -6.51 -8.64 -0.60
N ASP A 144 -7.30 -8.50 0.45
CA ASP A 144 -7.01 -9.03 1.79
C ASP A 144 -6.88 -10.56 1.86
N GLY A 145 -7.45 -11.25 0.89
CA GLY A 145 -7.26 -12.69 0.71
C GLY A 145 -6.12 -13.06 -0.23
N VAL A 146 -5.66 -12.10 -1.08
CA VAL A 146 -4.66 -12.37 -2.12
C VAL A 146 -3.75 -11.16 -2.20
N SER A 147 -2.46 -11.30 -1.90
CA SER A 147 -1.51 -10.20 -2.07
C SER A 147 -1.38 -9.81 -3.54
N GLY A 148 -0.98 -8.56 -3.82
CA GLY A 148 -0.72 -8.14 -5.20
C GLY A 148 0.30 -9.05 -5.92
N ALA A 149 1.26 -9.61 -5.18
CA ALA A 149 2.23 -10.58 -5.71
C ALA A 149 1.58 -11.93 -6.06
N GLU A 150 0.59 -12.39 -5.27
CA GLU A 150 -0.17 -13.61 -5.57
C GLU A 150 -1.04 -13.45 -6.81
N ILE A 151 -1.70 -12.29 -6.98
CA ILE A 151 -2.45 -11.99 -8.21
C ILE A 151 -1.52 -12.07 -9.43
N LEU A 152 -0.34 -11.46 -9.34
CA LEU A 152 0.66 -11.55 -10.41
C LEU A 152 1.12 -12.99 -10.65
N SER A 153 1.34 -13.79 -9.61
CA SER A 153 1.77 -15.18 -9.74
C SER A 153 0.71 -16.09 -10.33
N VAL A 154 -0.57 -15.77 -10.14
CA VAL A 154 -1.69 -16.51 -10.74
C VAL A 154 -1.86 -16.09 -12.21
N LEU A 155 -1.85 -14.79 -12.50
CA LEU A 155 -2.12 -14.27 -13.83
C LEU A 155 -0.93 -14.38 -14.80
N LEU A 156 0.30 -14.36 -14.30
CA LEU A 156 1.50 -14.33 -15.15
C LEU A 156 2.28 -15.65 -15.11
N ASP A 157 3.04 -15.89 -16.15
CA ASP A 157 3.84 -17.08 -16.33
C ASP A 157 5.33 -16.80 -16.14
N LEU A 158 6.10 -17.86 -15.82
CA LEU A 158 7.56 -17.80 -15.71
C LEU A 158 8.26 -18.01 -17.06
N VAL A 159 7.53 -18.49 -18.07
CA VAL A 159 8.01 -18.77 -19.42
C VAL A 159 7.05 -18.19 -20.46
N PRO A 160 7.55 -17.81 -21.65
CA PRO A 160 6.71 -17.19 -22.69
C PRO A 160 5.59 -18.10 -23.21
N GLU A 161 5.83 -19.42 -23.21
CA GLU A 161 4.88 -20.42 -23.72
C GLU A 161 3.66 -20.60 -22.82
N GLY A 162 3.71 -20.04 -21.62
CA GLY A 162 2.67 -20.22 -20.60
C GLY A 162 2.80 -21.54 -19.84
N ARG A 163 1.84 -21.81 -18.98
CA ARG A 163 1.72 -23.06 -18.22
C ARG A 163 0.34 -23.69 -18.48
N GLU A 164 0.27 -24.99 -18.37
CA GLU A 164 -1.02 -25.70 -18.35
C GLU A 164 -1.76 -25.39 -17.05
N ILE A 165 -3.04 -25.02 -17.17
CA ILE A 165 -3.95 -24.74 -16.05
C ILE A 165 -4.99 -25.86 -16.03
N GLU A 166 -5.17 -26.49 -14.89
CA GLU A 166 -6.27 -27.43 -14.70
C GLU A 166 -7.60 -26.68 -14.82
N PRO A 167 -8.54 -27.19 -15.65
CA PRO A 167 -9.84 -26.55 -15.78
C PRO A 167 -10.59 -26.58 -14.46
N PRO A 168 -11.44 -25.57 -14.20
CA PRO A 168 -12.22 -25.52 -12.96
C PRO A 168 -13.14 -26.75 -12.84
N GLU A 169 -13.36 -27.19 -11.58
CA GLU A 169 -14.34 -28.26 -11.32
C GLU A 169 -15.73 -27.83 -11.82
N PRO A 170 -16.45 -28.69 -12.56
CA PRO A 170 -17.76 -28.36 -13.03
C PRO A 170 -18.74 -28.20 -11.86
N GLY A 171 -19.53 -27.12 -11.82
CA GLY A 171 -20.62 -26.94 -10.86
C GLY A 171 -20.56 -25.66 -10.01
N HIS A 172 -19.73 -24.69 -10.35
CA HIS A 172 -19.80 -23.36 -9.74
C HIS A 172 -20.96 -22.56 -10.36
N GLU A 173 -22.18 -22.84 -9.85
CA GLU A 173 -23.31 -21.93 -10.07
C GLU A 173 -23.26 -20.84 -9.03
N GLY A 174 -23.35 -19.55 -9.47
CA GLY A 174 -23.35 -18.41 -8.58
C GLY A 174 -24.44 -18.51 -7.49
N GLU A 175 -24.20 -17.92 -6.35
CA GLU A 175 -25.14 -17.92 -5.23
C GLU A 175 -26.30 -16.96 -5.49
N ARG A 176 -27.55 -17.38 -5.17
CA ARG A 176 -28.72 -16.49 -5.24
C ARG A 176 -28.46 -15.20 -4.41
N VAL A 177 -28.68 -14.06 -5.02
CA VAL A 177 -28.63 -12.77 -4.31
C VAL A 177 -29.74 -12.72 -3.24
N PRO A 178 -29.41 -12.58 -1.95
CA PRO A 178 -30.42 -12.48 -0.89
C PRO A 178 -31.18 -11.16 -0.99
N THR A 179 -32.44 -11.16 -0.58
CA THR A 179 -33.24 -9.95 -0.52
C THR A 179 -32.84 -9.05 0.66
N ASP A 180 -33.15 -7.76 0.57
CA ASP A 180 -32.90 -6.81 1.68
C ASP A 180 -33.59 -7.24 2.98
N LEU A 181 -34.78 -7.88 2.89
CA LEU A 181 -35.50 -8.38 4.06
C LEU A 181 -34.77 -9.56 4.73
N GLU A 182 -34.21 -10.47 3.94
CA GLU A 182 -33.39 -11.58 4.45
C GLU A 182 -32.13 -11.05 5.13
N MET A 183 -31.49 -10.04 4.52
CA MET A 183 -30.30 -9.41 5.09
C MET A 183 -30.63 -8.60 6.35
N LEU A 184 -31.77 -7.91 6.39
CA LEU A 184 -32.25 -7.24 7.58
C LEU A 184 -32.48 -8.24 8.73
N GLY A 185 -33.17 -9.37 8.43
CA GLY A 185 -33.38 -10.44 9.40
C GLY A 185 -32.08 -10.97 9.98
N ARG A 186 -31.05 -11.18 9.16
CA ARG A 186 -29.69 -11.58 9.61
C ARG A 186 -29.04 -10.51 10.50
N GLY A 187 -29.13 -9.22 10.10
CA GLY A 187 -28.61 -8.11 10.87
C GLY A 187 -29.23 -8.02 12.26
N VAL A 188 -30.56 -8.13 12.34
CA VAL A 188 -31.30 -8.14 13.62
C VAL A 188 -30.92 -9.35 14.49
N ALA A 189 -30.83 -10.55 13.88
CA ALA A 189 -30.40 -11.76 14.58
C ALA A 189 -28.94 -11.70 15.08
N GLY A 190 -28.13 -10.86 14.45
CA GLY A 190 -26.74 -10.58 14.85
C GLY A 190 -26.60 -9.66 16.06
N LEU A 191 -27.56 -8.75 16.31
CA LEU A 191 -27.50 -7.73 17.35
C LEU A 191 -27.17 -8.29 18.76
N PRO A 192 -27.76 -9.41 19.24
CA PRO A 192 -27.42 -9.94 20.54
C PRO A 192 -25.98 -10.44 20.69
N ARG A 193 -25.29 -10.68 19.57
CA ARG A 193 -23.90 -11.15 19.57
C ARG A 193 -22.88 -10.02 19.84
N TRP A 194 -23.24 -8.76 19.62
CA TRP A 194 -22.36 -7.61 19.82
C TRP A 194 -21.95 -7.41 21.27
N PRO A 195 -22.86 -7.41 22.27
CA PRO A 195 -22.47 -7.34 23.67
C PRO A 195 -21.56 -8.50 24.11
N LEU A 196 -21.79 -9.69 23.60
CA LEU A 196 -20.96 -10.86 23.90
C LEU A 196 -19.55 -10.75 23.28
N ARG A 197 -19.46 -10.25 22.05
CA ARG A 197 -18.17 -9.95 21.39
C ARG A 197 -17.43 -8.85 22.15
N ALA A 198 -18.12 -7.78 22.56
CA ALA A 198 -17.57 -6.71 23.39
C ALA A 198 -17.01 -7.25 24.71
N LEU A 199 -17.77 -8.07 25.43
CA LEU A 199 -17.34 -8.66 26.70
C LEU A 199 -16.10 -9.56 26.54
N ARG A 200 -15.96 -10.27 25.43
CA ARG A 200 -14.79 -11.11 25.13
C ARG A 200 -13.56 -10.29 24.76
N ALA A 201 -13.74 -9.15 24.08
CA ALA A 201 -12.64 -8.29 23.64
C ALA A 201 -12.15 -7.33 24.76
N VAL A 202 -12.98 -7.03 25.77
CA VAL A 202 -12.62 -6.13 26.89
C VAL A 202 -11.30 -6.49 27.57
N PRO A 203 -11.01 -7.74 27.93
CA PRO A 203 -9.78 -8.09 28.65
C PRO A 203 -8.51 -7.89 27.81
N SER A 204 -8.57 -8.13 26.51
CA SER A 204 -7.42 -7.99 25.60
C SER A 204 -7.24 -6.56 25.06
N THR A 205 -8.33 -5.81 24.91
CA THR A 205 -8.32 -4.54 24.19
C THR A 205 -8.27 -3.31 25.12
N VAL A 206 -9.07 -3.31 26.18
CA VAL A 206 -9.20 -2.14 27.07
C VAL A 206 -7.89 -1.73 27.77
N PRO A 207 -7.03 -2.67 28.24
CA PRO A 207 -5.75 -2.31 28.86
C PRO A 207 -4.82 -1.52 27.93
N HIS A 208 -4.94 -1.72 26.61
CA HIS A 208 -4.04 -1.16 25.59
C HIS A 208 -4.66 -0.01 24.77
N LEU A 209 -5.99 0.20 24.86
CA LEU A 209 -6.68 1.29 24.16
C LEU A 209 -6.14 2.68 24.54
N VAL A 210 -5.69 2.84 25.76
CA VAL A 210 -5.12 4.09 26.28
C VAL A 210 -3.72 4.35 25.70
N ASP A 211 -3.07 3.31 25.24
CA ASP A 211 -1.72 3.36 24.67
C ASP A 211 -1.73 3.72 23.15
N LEU A 212 -2.95 3.79 22.55
CA LEU A 212 -3.09 4.21 21.17
C LEU A 212 -2.85 5.72 21.01
N PRO A 213 -2.08 6.17 20.01
CA PRO A 213 -1.78 7.58 19.77
C PRO A 213 -3.06 8.41 19.63
N GLY A 214 -3.19 9.49 20.41
CA GLY A 214 -4.33 10.41 20.34
C GLY A 214 -5.55 10.02 21.19
N VAL A 215 -5.76 8.76 21.54
CA VAL A 215 -6.92 8.30 22.32
C VAL A 215 -6.91 8.87 23.75
N GLY A 216 -5.75 8.93 24.39
CA GLY A 216 -5.61 9.48 25.76
C GLY A 216 -5.95 10.97 25.90
N ARG A 217 -6.07 11.70 24.78
CA ARG A 217 -6.40 13.15 24.76
C ARG A 217 -7.87 13.45 24.49
N MET A 218 -8.70 12.44 24.22
CA MET A 218 -10.12 12.64 23.95
C MET A 218 -10.87 12.97 25.25
N PRO A 219 -11.91 13.85 25.20
CA PRO A 219 -12.74 14.16 26.34
C PRO A 219 -13.37 12.88 26.94
N GLY A 220 -13.25 12.68 28.24
CA GLY A 220 -13.76 11.49 28.95
C GLY A 220 -12.76 10.33 29.11
N MET A 221 -11.66 10.30 28.32
CA MET A 221 -10.68 9.21 28.38
C MET A 221 -9.86 9.16 29.66
N ARG A 222 -9.80 10.24 30.47
CA ARG A 222 -9.18 10.22 31.82
C ARG A 222 -9.89 9.25 32.77
N THR A 223 -11.21 9.15 32.66
CA THR A 223 -12.01 8.22 33.48
C THR A 223 -11.83 6.79 32.96
N PHE A 224 -11.82 6.61 31.64
CA PHE A 224 -11.57 5.34 30.99
C PHE A 224 -10.14 4.82 31.29
N GLY A 225 -9.14 5.69 31.30
CA GLY A 225 -7.75 5.35 31.66
C GLY A 225 -7.61 4.78 33.09
N ARG A 226 -8.44 5.25 34.05
CA ARG A 226 -8.46 4.66 35.40
C ARG A 226 -9.05 3.25 35.42
N VAL A 227 -10.05 2.98 34.59
CA VAL A 227 -10.62 1.62 34.44
C VAL A 227 -9.63 0.71 33.74
N ALA A 228 -9.02 1.18 32.66
CA ALA A 228 -8.00 0.46 31.92
C ALA A 228 -6.77 0.09 32.79
N SER A 229 -6.31 1.02 33.64
CA SER A 229 -5.21 0.76 34.57
C SER A 229 -5.54 -0.26 35.66
N ARG A 230 -6.79 -0.30 36.13
CA ARG A 230 -7.25 -1.34 37.07
C ARG A 230 -7.34 -2.72 36.41
N LEU A 231 -7.87 -2.78 35.18
CA LEU A 231 -7.93 -4.01 34.38
C LEU A 231 -6.53 -4.52 34.04
N ARG A 232 -5.58 -3.64 33.70
CA ARG A 232 -4.18 -3.99 33.46
C ARG A 232 -3.53 -4.62 34.67
N LYS A 233 -3.74 -4.07 35.87
CA LYS A 233 -3.28 -4.67 37.13
C LYS A 233 -3.90 -6.04 37.40
N ALA A 234 -5.16 -6.22 37.03
CA ALA A 234 -5.88 -7.49 37.21
C ALA A 234 -5.47 -8.57 36.19
N THR A 235 -5.08 -8.19 34.97
CA THR A 235 -4.69 -9.11 33.88
C THR A 235 -3.19 -9.37 33.80
N GLY A 236 -2.35 -8.67 34.60
CA GLY A 236 -0.88 -8.82 34.55
C GLY A 236 -0.23 -8.30 33.27
N ALA A 237 -0.94 -7.50 32.45
CA ALA A 237 -0.42 -6.95 31.22
C ALA A 237 0.73 -5.95 31.50
N ALA A 238 1.85 -6.10 30.81
CA ALA A 238 3.02 -5.23 30.97
C ALA A 238 2.68 -3.77 30.64
N PRO A 239 3.20 -2.79 31.41
CA PRO A 239 3.04 -1.38 31.08
C PRO A 239 3.81 -1.02 29.82
N THR A 240 3.22 -0.24 28.93
CA THR A 240 3.92 0.33 27.78
C THR A 240 4.94 1.35 28.30
N ASP A 241 6.18 1.28 27.82
CA ASP A 241 7.25 2.20 28.23
C ASP A 241 6.83 3.66 27.93
N PRO A 242 6.86 4.58 28.92
CA PRO A 242 6.51 5.98 28.74
C PRO A 242 7.32 6.67 27.63
N ARG A 243 8.56 6.22 27.38
CA ARG A 243 9.43 6.73 26.30
C ARG A 243 8.87 6.41 24.92
N VAL A 244 8.14 5.29 24.77
CA VAL A 244 7.43 4.92 23.53
C VAL A 244 6.30 5.91 23.23
N LEU A 245 5.61 6.36 24.26
CA LEU A 245 4.53 7.35 24.15
C LEU A 245 5.04 8.75 23.83
N GLU A 246 6.16 9.16 24.43
CA GLU A 246 6.75 10.50 24.21
C GLU A 246 7.30 10.68 22.79
N MET A 247 7.91 9.67 22.19
CA MET A 247 8.39 9.74 20.80
C MET A 247 7.24 9.73 19.76
N GLN A 248 6.07 9.17 20.10
CA GLN A 248 4.87 9.24 19.26
C GLN A 248 4.13 10.58 19.40
N THR A 249 4.45 11.39 20.41
CA THR A 249 3.81 12.68 20.68
C THR A 249 4.55 13.87 20.11
N GLY A 250 5.63 13.68 19.35
CA GLY A 250 6.26 14.71 18.55
C GLY A 250 5.20 15.45 17.71
N ARG A 251 5.36 16.75 17.57
CA ARG A 251 4.45 17.57 16.76
C ARG A 251 4.62 17.20 15.30
N VAL A 252 3.63 16.53 14.69
CA VAL A 252 3.61 16.32 13.25
C VAL A 252 3.48 17.70 12.58
N PRO A 253 4.45 18.15 11.78
CA PRO A 253 4.36 19.42 11.09
C PRO A 253 3.24 19.36 10.06
N ARG A 254 2.58 20.48 9.82
CA ARG A 254 1.54 20.56 8.80
C ARG A 254 2.18 20.91 7.46
N THR A 255 1.91 20.08 6.46
CA THR A 255 2.33 20.31 5.07
C THR A 255 1.12 20.47 4.18
N ARG A 256 1.33 20.86 2.92
CA ARG A 256 0.24 20.91 1.93
C ARG A 256 -0.37 19.56 1.62
N PHE A 257 0.31 18.44 1.94
CA PHE A 257 -0.26 17.09 1.78
C PHE A 257 -1.31 16.75 2.84
N ASN A 258 -1.47 17.61 3.84
CA ASN A 258 -2.36 17.40 4.99
C ASN A 258 -3.58 18.30 4.89
N GLY A 259 -4.64 17.77 4.33
CA GLY A 259 -5.91 18.45 4.15
C GLY A 259 -6.95 17.54 3.53
N PRO A 260 -8.16 18.03 3.29
CA PRO A 260 -9.17 17.29 2.54
C PRO A 260 -8.71 17.10 1.10
N ILE A 261 -8.73 15.84 0.63
CA ILE A 261 -8.39 15.53 -0.77
C ILE A 261 -9.56 15.86 -1.71
N SER A 262 -9.25 16.07 -2.97
CA SER A 262 -10.22 16.14 -4.06
C SER A 262 -10.56 14.76 -4.63
N ALA A 263 -11.50 14.69 -5.56
CA ALA A 263 -11.76 13.46 -6.33
C ALA A 263 -10.67 13.16 -7.37
N HIS A 264 -9.74 14.09 -7.63
CA HIS A 264 -8.75 13.98 -8.67
C HIS A 264 -7.40 13.48 -8.16
N ARG A 265 -6.74 12.66 -8.96
CA ARG A 265 -5.41 12.09 -8.68
C ARG A 265 -4.37 12.60 -9.65
N ARG A 266 -3.13 12.56 -9.22
CA ARG A 266 -1.92 12.54 -10.04
C ARG A 266 -1.20 11.23 -9.81
N PHE A 267 -0.61 10.72 -10.87
CA PHE A 267 0.22 9.51 -10.81
C PHE A 267 1.51 9.74 -11.59
N ALA A 268 2.63 9.47 -10.95
CA ALA A 268 3.95 9.41 -11.56
C ALA A 268 4.62 8.10 -11.16
N PHE A 269 5.46 7.58 -12.02
CA PHE A 269 6.10 6.30 -11.83
C PHE A 269 7.51 6.28 -12.45
N GLY A 270 8.31 5.32 -12.05
CA GLY A 270 9.65 5.12 -12.57
C GLY A 270 10.44 4.13 -11.75
N SER A 271 11.61 3.78 -12.23
CA SER A 271 12.45 2.75 -11.64
C SER A 271 13.82 3.29 -11.23
N VAL A 272 14.40 2.65 -10.21
CA VAL A 272 15.80 2.82 -9.81
C VAL A 272 16.48 1.44 -9.74
N SER A 273 17.82 1.40 -9.88
CA SER A 273 18.59 0.16 -9.80
C SER A 273 18.51 -0.48 -8.42
N LEU A 274 18.04 -1.72 -8.33
CA LEU A 274 18.09 -2.51 -7.11
C LEU A 274 19.53 -2.80 -6.66
N ASP A 275 20.45 -2.96 -7.61
CA ASP A 275 21.85 -3.22 -7.30
C ASP A 275 22.54 -2.01 -6.69
N ALA A 276 22.18 -0.78 -7.12
CA ALA A 276 22.61 0.46 -6.47
C ALA A 276 22.15 0.50 -5.00
N VAL A 277 20.87 0.21 -4.76
CA VAL A 277 20.29 0.17 -3.40
C VAL A 277 20.93 -0.94 -2.56
N LYS A 278 21.19 -2.12 -3.13
CA LYS A 278 21.90 -3.21 -2.42
C LYS A 278 23.35 -2.85 -2.10
N ALA A 279 24.04 -2.14 -2.98
CA ALA A 279 25.41 -1.67 -2.72
C ALA A 279 25.45 -0.74 -1.50
N LEU A 280 24.52 0.22 -1.41
CA LEU A 280 24.36 1.12 -0.26
C LEU A 280 24.06 0.35 1.02
N LYS A 281 23.09 -0.56 0.96
CA LYS A 281 22.71 -1.43 2.07
C LYS A 281 23.90 -2.23 2.61
N ASN A 282 24.66 -2.88 1.72
CA ASN A 282 25.79 -3.74 2.10
C ASN A 282 26.97 -2.93 2.65
N GLU A 283 27.22 -1.74 2.10
CA GLU A 283 28.30 -0.87 2.55
C GLU A 283 28.11 -0.38 3.99
N LEU A 284 26.86 -0.09 4.37
CA LEU A 284 26.55 0.50 5.68
C LEU A 284 25.94 -0.52 6.66
N GLY A 285 25.66 -1.75 6.26
CA GLY A 285 25.05 -2.78 7.10
C GLY A 285 23.59 -2.48 7.47
N ILE A 286 22.87 -1.76 6.61
CA ILE A 286 21.49 -1.34 6.80
C ILE A 286 20.51 -2.18 5.94
N THR A 287 19.24 -1.83 5.88
CA THR A 287 18.24 -2.55 5.09
C THR A 287 17.91 -1.82 3.78
N VAL A 288 17.35 -2.53 2.79
CA VAL A 288 16.79 -1.92 1.57
C VAL A 288 15.72 -0.89 1.93
N ASN A 289 14.91 -1.18 2.94
CA ASN A 289 13.85 -0.27 3.37
C ASN A 289 14.39 1.06 3.92
N ASP A 290 15.53 1.04 4.63
CA ASP A 290 16.18 2.26 5.13
C ASP A 290 16.60 3.16 3.97
N VAL A 291 17.16 2.58 2.89
CA VAL A 291 17.55 3.32 1.69
C VAL A 291 16.33 3.88 0.97
N VAL A 292 15.28 3.06 0.75
CA VAL A 292 14.04 3.48 0.08
C VAL A 292 13.38 4.64 0.84
N VAL A 293 13.23 4.53 2.16
CA VAL A 293 12.63 5.59 2.98
C VAL A 293 13.47 6.87 2.95
N THR A 294 14.80 6.74 2.93
CA THR A 294 15.70 7.91 2.81
C THR A 294 15.57 8.59 1.46
N MET A 295 15.48 7.82 0.37
CA MET A 295 15.24 8.38 -0.97
C MET A 295 13.91 9.14 -1.02
N CYS A 296 12.85 8.58 -0.42
CA CYS A 296 11.55 9.26 -0.31
C CYS A 296 11.66 10.54 0.53
N ALA A 297 12.36 10.50 1.67
CA ALA A 297 12.58 11.66 2.51
C ALA A 297 13.35 12.76 1.77
N THR A 298 14.39 12.39 1.00
CA THR A 298 15.17 13.32 0.16
C THR A 298 14.31 13.97 -0.91
N ALA A 299 13.57 13.18 -1.69
CA ALA A 299 12.73 13.71 -2.75
C ALA A 299 11.63 14.66 -2.24
N VAL A 300 11.00 14.30 -1.10
CA VAL A 300 9.97 15.15 -0.47
C VAL A 300 10.59 16.42 0.12
N ARG A 301 11.79 16.31 0.76
CA ARG A 301 12.55 17.44 1.24
C ARG A 301 12.84 18.44 0.13
N GLU A 302 13.48 18.00 -0.97
CA GLU A 302 13.82 18.84 -2.12
C GLU A 302 12.57 19.53 -2.67
N TRP A 303 11.48 18.77 -2.84
CA TRP A 303 10.24 19.29 -3.38
C TRP A 303 9.60 20.38 -2.50
N LEU A 304 9.67 20.24 -1.16
CA LEU A 304 9.16 21.24 -0.20
C LEU A 304 10.10 22.45 -0.10
N ASP A 305 11.42 22.22 -0.07
CA ASP A 305 12.44 23.26 0.03
C ASP A 305 12.41 24.22 -1.16
N GLU A 306 12.32 23.69 -2.39
CA GLU A 306 12.14 24.49 -3.61
C GLU A 306 10.94 25.45 -3.54
N ARG A 307 9.98 25.20 -2.65
CA ARG A 307 8.76 25.99 -2.46
C ARG A 307 8.76 26.84 -1.20
N GLY A 308 9.83 26.77 -0.41
CA GLY A 308 9.91 27.43 0.90
C GLY A 308 8.90 26.88 1.92
N GLU A 309 8.50 25.61 1.76
CA GLU A 309 7.50 24.94 2.59
C GLU A 309 8.07 23.81 3.45
N LEU A 310 9.40 23.64 3.46
CA LEU A 310 10.06 22.61 4.26
C LEU A 310 9.97 22.94 5.76
N PRO A 311 9.36 22.10 6.60
CA PRO A 311 9.34 22.31 8.04
C PRO A 311 10.72 22.06 8.68
N ASP A 312 10.96 22.73 9.81
CA ASP A 312 12.17 22.52 10.64
C ASP A 312 12.16 21.15 11.34
N GLU A 313 10.94 20.62 11.62
CA GLU A 313 10.78 19.29 12.22
C GLU A 313 10.72 18.20 11.14
N PRO A 314 11.13 16.95 11.47
CA PRO A 314 11.03 15.84 10.56
C PRO A 314 9.56 15.57 10.19
N LEU A 315 9.30 15.21 8.94
CA LEU A 315 7.99 14.70 8.55
C LEU A 315 7.75 13.33 9.16
N VAL A 316 6.47 12.93 9.23
CA VAL A 316 6.06 11.65 9.77
C VAL A 316 5.37 10.84 8.69
N SER A 317 5.81 9.61 8.48
CA SER A 317 5.24 8.68 7.51
C SER A 317 4.57 7.49 8.19
N MET A 318 3.49 7.00 7.60
CA MET A 318 2.98 5.65 7.85
C MET A 318 3.71 4.68 6.92
N ILE A 319 4.27 3.62 7.51
CA ILE A 319 4.98 2.56 6.79
C ILE A 319 4.30 1.23 7.11
N PRO A 320 3.59 0.61 6.15
CA PRO A 320 3.03 -0.72 6.31
C PRO A 320 4.14 -1.77 6.50
N VAL A 321 3.92 -2.73 7.38
CA VAL A 321 4.83 -3.85 7.65
C VAL A 321 4.05 -5.14 7.66
N SER A 322 4.50 -6.12 6.87
CA SER A 322 3.95 -7.47 6.94
C SER A 322 4.32 -8.14 8.27
N VAL A 323 3.32 -8.68 8.96
CA VAL A 323 3.49 -9.45 10.19
C VAL A 323 3.28 -10.95 9.97
N ARG A 324 3.30 -11.42 8.70
CA ARG A 324 3.19 -12.84 8.36
C ARG A 324 4.41 -13.60 8.84
N GLY A 325 4.17 -14.69 9.59
CA GLY A 325 5.21 -15.66 9.95
C GLY A 325 5.60 -16.56 8.76
N PRO A 326 6.76 -17.25 8.80
CA PRO A 326 7.22 -18.13 7.73
C PRO A 326 6.27 -19.29 7.37
N HIS A 327 5.35 -19.64 8.27
CA HIS A 327 4.39 -20.75 8.11
C HIS A 327 3.02 -20.31 7.60
N GLU A 328 2.80 -19.02 7.34
CA GLU A 328 1.51 -18.44 6.97
C GLU A 328 1.49 -17.97 5.51
N LEU A 329 2.46 -18.38 4.71
CA LEU A 329 2.49 -18.16 3.28
C LEU A 329 1.40 -19.03 2.61
N GLY A 330 0.34 -18.39 2.09
CA GLY A 330 -0.79 -19.07 1.44
C GLY A 330 -2.10 -19.07 2.25
N GLU A 331 -2.13 -18.55 3.48
CA GLU A 331 -3.39 -18.30 4.20
C GLU A 331 -3.97 -16.92 3.84
N PHE A 332 -5.26 -16.92 3.51
CA PHE A 332 -6.02 -15.71 3.21
C PHE A 332 -6.25 -14.88 4.48
N GLY A 333 -5.88 -13.62 4.48
CA GLY A 333 -6.16 -12.67 5.57
C GLY A 333 -5.16 -11.52 5.65
N ASN A 334 -5.66 -10.30 5.89
CA ASN A 334 -4.85 -9.08 6.00
C ASN A 334 -4.06 -9.10 7.33
N ARG A 335 -2.76 -9.33 7.23
CA ARG A 335 -1.84 -9.25 8.37
C ARG A 335 -0.79 -8.17 8.11
N VAL A 336 -1.28 -6.99 7.71
CA VAL A 336 -0.46 -5.80 7.59
C VAL A 336 -0.62 -4.99 8.86
N SER A 337 0.48 -4.70 9.51
CA SER A 337 0.53 -3.74 10.59
C SER A 337 1.14 -2.43 10.11
N MET A 338 0.89 -1.34 10.84
CA MET A 338 1.28 -0.01 10.44
C MET A 338 2.25 0.59 11.46
N MET A 339 3.42 1.02 11.01
CA MET A 339 4.34 1.80 11.83
C MET A 339 4.21 3.28 11.47
N ILE A 340 4.14 4.14 12.47
CA ILE A 340 4.25 5.59 12.32
C ILE A 340 5.68 5.97 12.67
N VAL A 341 6.41 6.52 11.69
CA VAL A 341 7.86 6.74 11.79
C VAL A 341 8.20 8.15 11.33
N PRO A 342 8.99 8.93 12.10
CA PRO A 342 9.59 10.14 11.58
C PRO A 342 10.50 9.80 10.39
N ILE A 343 10.51 10.66 9.38
CA ILE A 343 11.43 10.58 8.25
C ILE A 343 12.29 11.86 8.26
N PRO A 344 13.62 11.77 8.17
CA PRO A 344 14.52 12.89 8.47
C PRO A 344 14.62 13.89 7.32
N THR A 345 13.51 14.52 6.95
CA THR A 345 13.44 15.55 5.91
C THR A 345 14.12 16.85 6.29
N ASN A 346 14.35 17.07 7.57
CA ASN A 346 15.02 18.25 8.15
C ASN A 346 16.55 18.13 8.21
N VAL A 347 17.12 17.01 7.79
CA VAL A 347 18.58 16.77 7.81
C VAL A 347 19.18 17.06 6.43
N ASP A 348 20.18 17.91 6.36
CA ASP A 348 20.79 18.37 5.11
C ASP A 348 21.76 17.36 4.51
N ASP A 349 22.65 16.79 5.34
CA ASP A 349 23.64 15.82 4.87
C ASP A 349 23.00 14.49 4.48
N PRO A 350 23.20 13.99 3.25
CA PRO A 350 22.55 12.78 2.76
C PRO A 350 22.93 11.53 3.55
N ARG A 351 24.17 11.44 4.01
CA ARG A 351 24.65 10.30 4.78
C ARG A 351 24.08 10.31 6.20
N GLU A 352 24.05 11.47 6.83
CA GLU A 352 23.45 11.65 8.15
C GLU A 352 21.94 11.36 8.08
N ARG A 353 21.28 11.85 7.04
CA ARG A 353 19.85 11.55 6.74
C ARG A 353 19.59 10.06 6.65
N LEU A 354 20.44 9.30 5.94
CA LEU A 354 20.32 7.85 5.81
C LEU A 354 20.50 7.14 7.16
N MET A 355 21.50 7.52 7.94
CA MET A 355 21.75 6.91 9.25
C MET A 355 20.64 7.22 10.25
N GLN A 356 20.10 8.43 10.22
CA GLN A 356 18.98 8.81 11.07
C GLN A 356 17.68 8.10 10.67
N ALA A 357 17.42 7.91 9.38
CA ALA A 357 16.29 7.08 8.91
C ALA A 357 16.40 5.64 9.40
N HIS A 358 17.62 5.05 9.33
CA HIS A 358 17.89 3.72 9.87
C HIS A 358 17.56 3.60 11.36
N GLU A 359 18.00 4.59 12.17
CA GLU A 359 17.73 4.61 13.62
C GLU A 359 16.22 4.72 13.91
N TYR A 360 15.51 5.60 13.21
CA TYR A 360 14.07 5.77 13.37
C TYR A 360 13.30 4.49 13.02
N LEU A 361 13.66 3.85 11.89
CA LEU A 361 13.03 2.61 11.45
C LEU A 361 13.31 1.44 12.38
N ARG A 362 14.56 1.30 12.86
CA ARG A 362 14.93 0.28 13.82
C ARG A 362 14.15 0.43 15.12
N GLY A 363 14.14 1.63 15.69
CA GLY A 363 13.40 1.91 16.91
C GLY A 363 11.88 1.73 16.75
N ALA A 364 11.31 2.06 15.59
CA ALA A 364 9.90 1.80 15.29
C ALA A 364 9.60 0.30 15.22
N LYS A 365 10.47 -0.49 14.59
CA LYS A 365 10.33 -1.95 14.48
C LYS A 365 10.40 -2.64 15.84
N GLU A 366 11.34 -2.25 16.68
CA GLU A 366 11.48 -2.77 18.05
C GLU A 366 10.22 -2.50 18.88
N ARG A 367 9.68 -1.28 18.80
CA ARG A 367 8.42 -0.92 19.48
C ARG A 367 7.22 -1.69 18.92
N HIS A 368 7.17 -1.86 17.60
CA HIS A 368 6.07 -2.56 16.95
C HIS A 368 6.00 -4.03 17.35
N GLN A 369 7.15 -4.71 17.49
CA GLN A 369 7.22 -6.08 17.96
C GLN A 369 6.74 -6.24 19.42
N ALA A 370 6.75 -5.17 20.21
CA ALA A 370 6.25 -5.17 21.58
C ALA A 370 4.71 -5.05 21.70
N ILE A 371 4.00 -4.73 20.58
CA ILE A 371 2.53 -4.61 20.56
C ILE A 371 1.94 -5.90 19.95
N PRO A 372 1.06 -6.62 20.64
CA PRO A 372 0.39 -7.79 20.07
C PRO A 372 -0.40 -7.44 18.82
N ALA A 373 -0.19 -8.20 17.73
CA ALA A 373 -0.83 -7.96 16.41
C ALA A 373 -2.38 -8.03 16.48
N THR A 374 -2.93 -8.75 17.46
CA THR A 374 -4.37 -8.92 17.68
C THR A 374 -5.07 -7.66 18.20
N LEU A 375 -4.33 -6.70 18.75
CA LEU A 375 -4.92 -5.50 19.38
C LEU A 375 -5.70 -4.61 18.39
N LEU A 376 -5.22 -4.47 17.16
CA LEU A 376 -5.87 -3.64 16.15
C LEU A 376 -7.13 -4.31 15.58
N THR A 377 -7.09 -5.63 15.40
CA THR A 377 -8.23 -6.42 14.92
C THR A 377 -9.31 -6.57 15.99
N ASP A 378 -8.92 -6.78 17.24
CA ASP A 378 -9.84 -6.95 18.36
C ASP A 378 -10.53 -5.63 18.76
N ALA A 379 -9.82 -4.49 18.65
CA ALA A 379 -10.37 -3.17 19.01
C ALA A 379 -11.56 -2.75 18.15
N THR A 380 -11.66 -3.24 16.93
CA THR A 380 -12.73 -2.88 15.99
C THR A 380 -13.84 -3.92 15.91
N ALA A 381 -13.60 -5.14 16.41
CA ALA A 381 -14.53 -6.25 16.33
C ALA A 381 -15.80 -6.11 17.18
N PHE A 382 -15.81 -5.19 18.16
CA PHE A 382 -16.95 -5.01 19.07
C PHE A 382 -17.79 -3.75 18.80
N ILE A 383 -17.39 -2.90 17.84
CA ILE A 383 -18.15 -1.70 17.47
C ILE A 383 -19.08 -2.04 16.30
N PRO A 384 -20.39 -1.75 16.38
CA PRO A 384 -21.28 -1.94 15.24
C PRO A 384 -20.75 -1.23 13.99
N PRO A 385 -20.80 -1.84 12.80
CA PRO A 385 -20.20 -1.30 11.58
C PRO A 385 -20.64 0.14 11.26
N ALA A 386 -21.92 0.45 11.42
CA ALA A 386 -22.44 1.81 11.21
C ALA A 386 -21.80 2.84 12.14
N VAL A 387 -21.59 2.49 13.41
CA VAL A 387 -20.95 3.37 14.41
C VAL A 387 -19.46 3.48 14.13
N ALA A 388 -18.80 2.38 13.80
CA ALA A 388 -17.38 2.35 13.44
C ALA A 388 -17.12 3.19 12.19
N ALA A 389 -17.95 3.05 11.15
CA ALA A 389 -17.88 3.85 9.92
C ALA A 389 -18.05 5.35 10.18
N MET A 390 -19.05 5.73 10.97
CA MET A 390 -19.29 7.12 11.34
C MET A 390 -18.12 7.70 12.15
N ALA A 391 -17.64 6.94 13.14
CA ALA A 391 -16.51 7.35 13.96
C ALA A 391 -15.23 7.50 13.13
N ALA A 392 -14.94 6.55 12.24
CA ALA A 392 -13.76 6.59 11.37
C ALA A 392 -13.81 7.79 10.42
N ARG A 393 -14.93 8.03 9.73
CA ARG A 393 -15.13 9.21 8.85
C ARG A 393 -14.98 10.52 9.61
N THR A 394 -15.61 10.64 10.76
CA THR A 394 -15.54 11.86 11.60
C THR A 394 -14.11 12.08 12.10
N THR A 395 -13.42 11.01 12.50
CA THR A 395 -12.03 11.07 12.96
C THR A 395 -11.11 11.52 11.81
N LEU A 396 -11.23 10.94 10.62
CA LEU A 396 -10.43 11.33 9.46
C LEU A 396 -10.70 12.79 9.06
N ASP A 397 -11.95 13.24 9.07
CA ASP A 397 -12.31 14.63 8.76
C ASP A 397 -11.74 15.62 9.80
N ILE A 398 -11.82 15.31 11.08
CA ILE A 398 -11.24 16.13 12.16
C ILE A 398 -9.70 16.12 12.06
N MET A 399 -9.10 14.96 11.87
CA MET A 399 -7.64 14.82 11.77
C MET A 399 -7.09 15.59 10.57
N GLY A 400 -7.76 15.54 9.42
CA GLY A 400 -7.38 16.31 8.24
C GLY A 400 -7.47 17.82 8.45
N ARG A 401 -8.40 18.31 9.31
CA ARG A 401 -8.61 19.74 9.52
C ARG A 401 -7.81 20.32 10.70
N VAL A 402 -7.64 19.57 11.78
CA VAL A 402 -7.07 20.11 13.04
C VAL A 402 -5.60 19.79 13.19
N ARG A 403 -5.22 18.52 13.15
CA ARG A 403 -3.82 18.05 13.21
C ARG A 403 -3.68 16.73 12.48
N PRO A 404 -2.80 16.67 11.47
CA PRO A 404 -2.54 15.42 10.80
C PRO A 404 -1.87 14.42 11.75
N PRO A 405 -2.22 13.13 11.71
CA PRO A 405 -1.51 12.10 12.47
C PRO A 405 -0.17 11.75 11.83
N LEU A 406 -0.03 12.03 10.54
CA LEU A 406 1.13 11.76 9.69
C LEU A 406 1.07 12.67 8.44
N ASN A 407 2.16 12.77 7.71
CA ASN A 407 2.25 13.62 6.52
C ASN A 407 1.99 12.85 5.22
N LEU A 408 2.49 11.63 5.11
CA LEU A 408 2.40 10.82 3.90
C LEU A 408 2.48 9.33 4.22
N VAL A 409 2.23 8.50 3.22
CA VAL A 409 2.46 7.05 3.27
C VAL A 409 3.67 6.70 2.44
N ILE A 410 4.57 5.87 2.98
CA ILE A 410 5.64 5.23 2.23
C ILE A 410 5.48 3.72 2.41
N SER A 411 5.31 3.00 1.31
CA SER A 411 5.18 1.54 1.30
C SER A 411 6.31 0.92 0.50
N ASN A 412 6.82 -0.22 0.96
CA ASN A 412 7.83 -0.99 0.25
C ASN A 412 7.44 -2.47 0.25
N VAL A 413 7.12 -3.00 -0.92
CA VAL A 413 6.61 -4.35 -1.11
C VAL A 413 7.66 -5.18 -1.84
N PRO A 414 8.05 -6.35 -1.33
CA PRO A 414 8.87 -7.26 -2.10
C PRO A 414 8.08 -7.84 -3.28
N GLY A 415 8.68 -7.82 -4.46
CA GLY A 415 8.09 -8.38 -5.67
C GLY A 415 8.89 -9.54 -6.25
N PRO A 416 8.45 -10.09 -7.38
CA PRO A 416 9.06 -11.24 -8.03
C PRO A 416 10.50 -10.98 -8.47
N ARG A 417 11.32 -12.02 -8.43
CA ARG A 417 12.72 -11.97 -8.86
C ARG A 417 12.92 -12.50 -10.26
N GLU A 418 12.01 -13.36 -10.69
CA GLU A 418 12.01 -14.01 -12.00
C GLU A 418 11.37 -13.11 -13.06
N ARG A 419 11.63 -13.43 -14.31
CA ARG A 419 10.89 -12.84 -15.43
C ARG A 419 9.47 -13.35 -15.43
N LEU A 420 8.54 -12.46 -15.70
CA LEU A 420 7.12 -12.79 -15.81
C LEU A 420 6.61 -12.44 -17.21
N TYR A 421 5.66 -13.22 -17.68
CA TYR A 421 5.08 -13.12 -19.02
C TYR A 421 3.56 -13.10 -18.95
N CYS A 422 2.92 -12.28 -19.77
CA CYS A 422 1.48 -12.21 -19.97
C CYS A 422 1.18 -12.64 -21.41
N SER A 423 0.60 -13.81 -21.62
CA SER A 423 0.38 -14.38 -22.97
C SER A 423 1.60 -14.26 -23.87
N GLY A 424 2.80 -14.58 -23.33
CA GLY A 424 4.08 -14.48 -24.02
C GLY A 424 4.74 -13.09 -24.00
N ALA A 425 4.03 -12.02 -23.67
CA ALA A 425 4.60 -10.68 -23.54
C ALA A 425 5.40 -10.52 -22.24
N LEU A 426 6.68 -10.11 -22.35
CA LEU A 426 7.57 -9.95 -21.21
C LEU A 426 7.16 -8.75 -20.35
N LEU A 427 6.95 -8.97 -19.06
CA LEU A 427 6.82 -7.89 -18.09
C LEU A 427 8.15 -7.14 -17.94
N GLN A 428 8.16 -5.85 -18.26
CA GLN A 428 9.33 -4.98 -18.12
C GLN A 428 9.38 -4.33 -16.73
N SER A 429 8.24 -3.80 -16.23
CA SER A 429 8.13 -3.10 -14.95
C SER A 429 6.73 -3.23 -14.38
N HIS A 430 6.61 -3.12 -13.05
CA HIS A 430 5.33 -3.14 -12.34
C HIS A 430 5.25 -2.04 -11.28
N PHE A 431 4.60 -0.93 -11.62
CA PHE A 431 4.48 0.25 -10.78
C PHE A 431 3.24 0.18 -9.89
N PRO A 432 3.38 0.15 -8.56
CA PRO A 432 2.22 0.09 -7.67
C PRO A 432 1.41 1.39 -7.69
N VAL A 433 0.09 1.26 -7.62
CA VAL A 433 -0.85 2.39 -7.53
C VAL A 433 -1.65 2.24 -6.24
N SER A 434 -1.43 3.15 -5.30
CA SER A 434 -1.94 3.07 -3.93
C SER A 434 -2.98 4.13 -3.61
N VAL A 435 -3.58 4.02 -2.41
CA VAL A 435 -4.62 4.94 -1.94
C VAL A 435 -4.05 6.20 -1.30
N ILE A 436 -4.80 7.30 -1.43
CA ILE A 436 -4.69 8.51 -0.61
C ILE A 436 -6.03 8.80 0.06
N ALA A 437 -6.00 9.50 1.19
CA ALA A 437 -7.19 9.79 2.00
C ALA A 437 -7.16 11.22 2.53
N ASP A 438 -8.29 11.68 3.06
CA ASP A 438 -8.36 12.97 3.77
C ASP A 438 -7.30 13.03 4.87
N GLY A 439 -6.52 14.10 4.86
CA GLY A 439 -5.38 14.29 5.77
C GLY A 439 -4.06 13.70 5.29
N VAL A 440 -4.04 12.84 4.26
CA VAL A 440 -2.86 12.15 3.72
C VAL A 440 -2.93 12.11 2.19
N GLY A 441 -2.65 13.23 1.56
CA GLY A 441 -2.78 13.43 0.12
C GLY A 441 -1.59 12.99 -0.72
N LEU A 442 -0.60 12.29 -0.14
CA LEU A 442 0.57 11.76 -0.83
C LEU A 442 0.88 10.32 -0.39
N ASN A 443 1.05 9.44 -1.35
CA ASN A 443 1.48 8.06 -1.15
C ASN A 443 2.61 7.74 -2.15
N ILE A 444 3.71 7.19 -1.64
CA ILE A 444 4.84 6.70 -2.43
C ILE A 444 4.97 5.21 -2.13
N THR A 445 4.73 4.37 -3.11
CA THR A 445 4.87 2.92 -2.96
C THR A 445 5.97 2.41 -3.87
N ALA A 446 6.86 1.59 -3.33
CA ALA A 446 7.94 0.91 -4.02
C ALA A 446 7.66 -0.59 -4.12
N MET A 447 8.02 -1.21 -5.23
CA MET A 447 7.99 -2.67 -5.42
C MET A 447 9.25 -3.11 -6.13
N SER A 448 9.95 -4.10 -5.59
CA SER A 448 11.11 -4.66 -6.29
C SER A 448 10.66 -5.63 -7.40
N TYR A 449 11.27 -5.51 -8.56
CA TYR A 449 11.08 -6.46 -9.65
C TYR A 449 12.43 -6.73 -10.31
N ARG A 450 12.87 -7.99 -10.31
CA ARG A 450 14.17 -8.43 -10.87
C ARG A 450 15.35 -7.59 -10.34
N ASP A 451 15.87 -6.70 -11.17
CA ASP A 451 17.07 -5.89 -10.98
C ASP A 451 16.78 -4.40 -10.67
N HIS A 452 15.51 -4.04 -10.50
CA HIS A 452 15.10 -2.68 -10.21
C HIS A 452 14.04 -2.59 -9.10
N ILE A 453 13.83 -1.40 -8.62
CA ILE A 453 12.73 -1.02 -7.72
C ILE A 453 11.84 -0.05 -8.48
N ASP A 454 10.59 -0.43 -8.67
CA ASP A 454 9.57 0.35 -9.32
C ASP A 454 8.81 1.18 -8.31
N PHE A 455 8.74 2.49 -8.55
CA PHE A 455 8.03 3.42 -7.71
C PHE A 455 6.74 3.88 -8.38
N GLY A 456 5.65 3.90 -7.61
CA GLY A 456 4.42 4.58 -7.95
C GLY A 456 4.11 5.67 -6.93
N ILE A 457 3.86 6.89 -7.41
CA ILE A 457 3.56 8.06 -6.60
C ILE A 457 2.14 8.49 -6.92
N VAL A 458 1.25 8.38 -5.94
CA VAL A 458 -0.14 8.85 -6.04
C VAL A 458 -0.30 10.08 -5.16
N ALA A 459 -0.86 11.15 -5.74
CA ALA A 459 -1.10 12.38 -5.02
C ALA A 459 -2.47 13.00 -5.36
N ASP A 460 -3.00 13.82 -4.43
CA ASP A 460 -4.12 14.70 -4.75
C ASP A 460 -3.69 15.81 -5.71
N ARG A 461 -4.46 16.02 -6.79
CA ARG A 461 -4.12 16.99 -7.83
C ARG A 461 -4.11 18.44 -7.32
N GLY A 462 -4.91 18.75 -6.33
CA GLY A 462 -4.96 20.10 -5.74
C GLY A 462 -3.77 20.41 -4.84
N MET A 463 -3.26 19.38 -4.13
CA MET A 463 -2.12 19.52 -3.24
C MET A 463 -0.79 19.42 -3.97
N LEU A 464 -0.71 18.53 -4.97
CA LEU A 464 0.49 18.27 -5.76
C LEU A 464 0.10 18.23 -7.26
N PRO A 465 0.14 19.38 -7.96
CA PRO A 465 -0.32 19.47 -9.34
C PRO A 465 0.48 18.63 -10.33
N ASP A 466 1.77 18.41 -10.06
CA ASP A 466 2.66 17.53 -10.82
C ASP A 466 3.47 16.64 -9.86
N ALA A 467 3.35 15.31 -10.01
CA ALA A 467 4.05 14.33 -9.20
C ALA A 467 5.42 13.90 -9.80
N TRP A 468 5.70 14.24 -11.04
CA TRP A 468 6.93 13.86 -11.74
C TRP A 468 8.21 14.41 -11.10
N PRO A 469 8.24 15.65 -10.57
CA PRO A 469 9.42 16.15 -9.86
C PRO A 469 9.82 15.28 -8.66
N LEU A 470 8.85 14.65 -7.96
CA LEU A 470 9.17 13.71 -6.89
C LEU A 470 9.82 12.44 -7.43
N MET A 471 9.38 11.92 -8.58
CA MET A 471 10.01 10.74 -9.19
C MET A 471 11.45 11.03 -9.62
N GLU A 472 11.68 12.20 -10.22
CA GLU A 472 13.05 12.63 -10.56
C GLU A 472 13.90 12.89 -9.30
N GLY A 473 13.31 13.41 -8.23
CA GLY A 473 13.94 13.53 -6.92
C GLY A 473 14.39 12.18 -6.34
N LEU A 474 13.55 11.12 -6.48
CA LEU A 474 13.93 9.76 -6.05
C LEU A 474 15.14 9.24 -6.82
N LYS A 475 15.21 9.46 -8.13
CA LYS A 475 16.35 9.05 -8.97
C LYS A 475 17.62 9.81 -8.56
N ARG A 476 17.51 11.14 -8.36
CA ARG A 476 18.63 11.96 -7.88
C ARG A 476 19.11 11.52 -6.51
N ALA A 477 18.19 11.27 -5.56
CA ALA A 477 18.52 10.81 -4.22
C ALA A 477 19.29 9.47 -4.23
N CYS A 478 18.93 8.54 -5.11
CA CYS A 478 19.67 7.29 -5.28
C CYS A 478 21.12 7.56 -5.75
N ALA A 479 21.29 8.38 -6.77
CA ALA A 479 22.60 8.72 -7.32
C ALA A 479 23.48 9.49 -6.30
N GLU A 480 22.90 10.45 -5.58
CA GLU A 480 23.57 11.19 -4.52
C GLU A 480 24.08 10.27 -3.41
N LEU A 481 23.23 9.35 -2.94
CA LEU A 481 23.62 8.36 -1.93
C LEU A 481 24.75 7.44 -2.43
N GLU A 482 24.70 6.98 -3.68
CA GLU A 482 25.79 6.20 -4.27
C GLU A 482 27.12 6.97 -4.30
N GLU A 483 27.08 8.23 -4.68
CA GLU A 483 28.28 9.08 -4.72
C GLU A 483 28.87 9.29 -3.32
N VAL A 484 28.03 9.64 -2.35
CA VAL A 484 28.47 9.96 -0.97
C VAL A 484 28.96 8.72 -0.23
N VAL A 485 28.32 7.56 -0.43
CA VAL A 485 28.63 6.34 0.33
C VAL A 485 29.66 5.47 -0.39
N CYS A 486 29.50 5.24 -1.70
CA CYS A 486 30.34 4.34 -2.50
C CYS A 486 31.48 5.06 -3.25
N GLY A 487 31.29 6.33 -3.61
CA GLY A 487 32.26 7.12 -4.40
C GLY A 487 33.62 7.29 -3.71
N LYS A 488 33.63 7.51 -2.40
CA LYS A 488 34.87 7.61 -1.62
C LYS A 488 35.73 6.33 -1.63
N LYS A 489 35.12 5.18 -1.81
CA LYS A 489 35.85 3.88 -1.89
C LYS A 489 36.42 3.63 -3.28
N ARG A 490 35.74 4.06 -4.34
CA ARG A 490 36.29 4.01 -5.71
C ARG A 490 37.54 4.89 -5.82
N ALA A 491 37.51 6.08 -5.26
CA ALA A 491 38.67 6.98 -5.19
C ALA A 491 39.83 6.40 -4.34
N ARG A 492 39.55 5.78 -3.18
CA ARG A 492 40.56 5.10 -2.36
C ARG A 492 41.18 3.88 -3.04
N LYS A 493 40.37 3.02 -3.72
CA LYS A 493 40.90 1.88 -4.49
C LYS A 493 41.71 2.32 -5.72
N ALA A 494 41.33 3.39 -6.39
CA ALA A 494 42.09 3.96 -7.49
C ALA A 494 43.45 4.58 -7.00
N GLY A 495 43.45 5.21 -5.81
CA GLY A 495 44.68 5.80 -5.20
C GLY A 495 45.66 4.75 -4.65
N THR A 496 45.20 3.55 -4.28
CA THR A 496 46.11 2.47 -3.79
C THR A 496 46.75 1.65 -4.90
N ASN A 497 46.25 1.75 -6.14
CA ASN A 497 46.88 1.09 -7.32
C ASN A 497 47.90 1.94 -8.07
N SER A 498 48.14 3.18 -7.64
CA SER A 498 49.14 4.06 -8.21
C SER A 498 50.37 4.21 -7.28
N ALA A 499 50.98 3.12 -6.83
CA ALA A 499 52.32 3.15 -6.27
C ALA A 499 53.35 3.19 -7.42
N PRO A 500 54.30 4.11 -7.41
CA PRO A 500 55.28 4.23 -8.51
C PRO A 500 56.19 3.01 -8.56
N ALA A 501 56.34 2.49 -9.76
CA ALA A 501 57.40 1.51 -10.05
C ALA A 501 58.77 2.12 -9.63
N ALA A 502 59.43 1.45 -8.71
CA ALA A 502 60.77 1.81 -8.29
C ALA A 502 61.73 1.65 -9.50
N ALA A 503 62.38 2.73 -9.87
CA ALA A 503 63.45 2.73 -10.84
C ALA A 503 64.63 1.92 -10.28
N SER A 504 65.06 0.90 -10.97
CA SER A 504 66.31 0.19 -10.73
C SER A 504 67.47 1.03 -11.20
N PRO A 505 68.56 1.22 -10.42
CA PRO A 505 69.78 1.85 -10.90
C PRO A 505 70.61 0.85 -11.71
N SER A 506 71.19 1.39 -12.75
CA SER A 506 72.19 0.80 -13.66
C SER A 506 73.39 0.14 -13.01
#